data_b9a7b879c5ce39c87a8e0490936b195d
#
_entry.id   b9a7b879c5ce39c87a8e0490936b195d
#
_cell.length_a   1.000
_cell.length_b   1.000
_cell.length_c   1.000
_cell.angle_alpha   90.00
_cell.angle_beta   90.00
_cell.angle_gamma   90.00
#
_symmetry.space_group_name_H-M   'P 1'
#
loop_
_entity.id
_entity.type
_entity.pdbx_description
1 polymer ?
#
loop_
_entity_poly.entity_id
_entity_poly.type
_entity_poly.pdbx_seq_one_letter_code
_entity_poly.pdbx_strand_id
1 'polypeptide(L)'
;YTDIDKFSVGDFGPNSDYVQNDVDNPNRQIKEDDVFGYDYDLNVNKANLFYQHQFSKGIFHLFAGANIEGTTMERYGHMRNGRAMEFSKGSSGTAKFLGGGAKLGIALTFNANNTLTLGAGYENRAPIAYNSFIAPRMRNDFVQGLENENIFSAEASYRLNVGPVTAKVTGYYTILNDLVEQNAFYNDLQSQFTYLTMTGVNKVHYGVEAAVVYNVTSALSFNAVASVGNAEYTDNVKG
;
A
#
# COMPACT_ATOMS: atom_id res chain seq x y z
N TYR A 1 -8.85 15.29 -30.02
CA TYR A 1 -8.51 13.87 -30.13
C TYR A 1 -9.78 13.04 -29.96
N THR A 2 -9.81 11.82 -30.58
CA THR A 2 -10.91 10.87 -30.35
C THR A 2 -10.61 10.01 -29.13
N ASP A 3 -11.57 9.86 -28.22
CA ASP A 3 -11.44 9.08 -26.97
C ASP A 3 -11.70 7.58 -27.23
N ILE A 4 -10.70 6.93 -27.81
CA ILE A 4 -10.70 5.49 -28.11
C ILE A 4 -9.39 4.82 -27.68
N ASP A 5 -9.43 3.52 -27.45
CA ASP A 5 -8.22 2.73 -27.25
C ASP A 5 -7.49 2.51 -28.57
N LYS A 6 -6.51 3.36 -28.84
CA LYS A 6 -5.74 3.35 -30.10
C LYS A 6 -4.93 2.07 -30.31
N PHE A 7 -4.58 1.34 -29.27
CA PHE A 7 -3.82 0.10 -29.35
C PHE A 7 -4.65 -1.04 -29.96
N SER A 8 -5.95 -1.03 -29.70
CA SER A 8 -6.86 -2.07 -30.19
C SER A 8 -7.51 -1.77 -31.55
N VAL A 9 -7.28 -0.56 -32.11
CA VAL A 9 -7.90 -0.17 -33.39
C VAL A 9 -7.47 -1.05 -34.57
N GLY A 10 -6.20 -1.51 -34.58
CA GLY A 10 -5.68 -2.38 -35.63
C GLY A 10 -6.44 -3.70 -35.75
N ASP A 11 -6.85 -4.27 -34.61
CA ASP A 11 -7.50 -5.57 -34.56
C ASP A 11 -9.05 -5.49 -34.69
N PHE A 12 -9.66 -4.42 -34.19
CA PHE A 12 -11.12 -4.30 -34.06
C PHE A 12 -11.74 -3.19 -34.92
N GLY A 13 -10.91 -2.32 -35.52
CA GLY A 13 -11.35 -1.13 -36.25
C GLY A 13 -11.80 0.03 -35.35
N PRO A 14 -11.72 1.28 -35.84
CA PRO A 14 -11.94 2.48 -35.04
C PRO A 14 -13.40 2.71 -34.59
N ASN A 15 -14.35 2.06 -35.25
CA ASN A 15 -15.78 2.19 -34.94
C ASN A 15 -16.34 1.02 -34.14
N SER A 16 -15.52 0.05 -33.76
CA SER A 16 -15.94 -1.06 -32.92
C SER A 16 -16.22 -0.56 -31.48
N ASP A 17 -17.28 -1.09 -30.86
CA ASP A 17 -17.57 -0.84 -29.45
C ASP A 17 -16.38 -1.22 -28.56
N TYR A 18 -15.63 -2.26 -28.94
CA TYR A 18 -14.48 -2.75 -28.17
C TYR A 18 -13.38 -1.69 -27.94
N VAL A 19 -13.16 -0.80 -28.92
CA VAL A 19 -12.14 0.26 -28.82
C VAL A 19 -12.65 1.53 -28.11
N GLN A 20 -13.95 1.62 -27.86
CA GLN A 20 -14.53 2.80 -27.22
C GLN A 20 -14.20 2.84 -25.73
N ASN A 21 -13.68 3.94 -25.24
CA ASN A 21 -13.51 4.17 -23.80
C ASN A 21 -14.86 4.43 -23.13
N ASP A 22 -15.83 5.00 -23.88
CA ASP A 22 -17.22 5.15 -23.47
C ASP A 22 -18.18 4.77 -24.62
N VAL A 23 -18.77 3.59 -24.57
CA VAL A 23 -19.74 3.09 -25.58
C VAL A 23 -21.03 3.91 -25.59
N ASP A 24 -21.40 4.55 -24.47
CA ASP A 24 -22.57 5.43 -24.40
C ASP A 24 -22.33 6.76 -25.14
N ASN A 25 -21.08 7.08 -25.45
CA ASN A 25 -20.66 8.26 -26.18
C ASN A 25 -19.53 7.95 -27.16
N PRO A 26 -19.81 7.12 -28.21
CA PRO A 26 -18.80 6.57 -29.10
C PRO A 26 -18.10 7.67 -29.91
N ASN A 27 -16.80 7.46 -30.17
CA ASN A 27 -15.95 8.38 -30.91
C ASN A 27 -15.93 9.82 -30.34
N ARG A 28 -16.13 9.96 -29.04
CA ARG A 28 -16.14 11.24 -28.34
C ARG A 28 -14.89 12.05 -28.68
N GLN A 29 -15.12 13.29 -29.09
CA GLN A 29 -14.04 14.24 -29.34
C GLN A 29 -13.68 14.94 -28.04
N ILE A 30 -12.40 14.92 -27.70
CA ILE A 30 -11.86 15.53 -26.50
C ILE A 30 -10.88 16.64 -26.84
N LYS A 31 -10.82 17.64 -25.98
CA LYS A 31 -9.90 18.77 -26.01
C LYS A 31 -8.96 18.69 -24.80
N GLU A 32 -8.08 19.66 -24.69
CA GLU A 32 -7.29 19.88 -23.48
C GLU A 32 -8.24 20.07 -22.27
N ASP A 33 -7.88 19.48 -21.13
CA ASP A 33 -8.64 19.43 -19.86
C ASP A 33 -9.89 18.54 -19.85
N ASP A 34 -10.26 17.90 -20.96
CA ASP A 34 -11.34 16.90 -20.95
C ASP A 34 -10.84 15.56 -20.36
N VAL A 35 -11.76 14.87 -19.67
CA VAL A 35 -11.49 13.50 -19.17
C VAL A 35 -11.21 12.57 -20.36
N PHE A 36 -10.13 11.77 -20.25
CA PHE A 36 -9.67 10.86 -21.30
C PHE A 36 -9.51 9.42 -20.78
N GLY A 37 -10.02 8.47 -21.53
CA GLY A 37 -9.75 7.05 -21.38
C GLY A 37 -10.56 6.35 -20.29
N TYR A 38 -10.73 6.95 -19.14
CA TYR A 38 -11.52 6.40 -18.03
C TYR A 38 -11.97 7.50 -17.07
N ASP A 39 -13.09 7.25 -16.40
CA ASP A 39 -13.65 8.11 -15.36
C ASP A 39 -14.34 7.27 -14.30
N TYR A 40 -13.89 7.38 -13.06
CA TYR A 40 -14.46 6.63 -11.93
C TYR A 40 -14.09 7.27 -10.59
N ASP A 41 -14.95 7.05 -9.61
CA ASP A 41 -14.66 7.32 -8.20
C ASP A 41 -14.27 6.04 -7.47
N LEU A 42 -13.36 6.18 -6.51
CA LEU A 42 -12.99 5.14 -5.56
C LEU A 42 -13.33 5.62 -4.16
N ASN A 43 -14.45 5.14 -3.62
CA ASN A 43 -14.97 5.54 -2.32
C ASN A 43 -14.44 4.59 -1.25
N VAL A 44 -13.67 5.12 -0.29
CA VAL A 44 -13.16 4.36 0.85
C VAL A 44 -13.56 5.07 2.13
N ASN A 45 -14.35 4.37 2.96
CA ASN A 45 -14.71 4.87 4.28
C ASN A 45 -14.08 4.01 5.34
N LYS A 46 -13.45 4.66 6.33
CA LYS A 46 -12.79 4.00 7.45
C LYS A 46 -13.30 4.56 8.78
N ALA A 47 -13.56 3.67 9.72
CA ALA A 47 -13.82 4.01 11.10
C ALA A 47 -12.85 3.22 11.98
N ASN A 48 -12.15 3.91 12.86
CA ASN A 48 -11.12 3.32 13.72
C ASN A 48 -11.36 3.74 15.17
N LEU A 49 -11.36 2.75 16.07
CA LEU A 49 -11.34 2.97 17.50
C LEU A 49 -10.01 2.44 18.04
N PHE A 50 -9.30 3.24 18.79
CA PHE A 50 -8.00 2.85 19.35
C PHE A 50 -7.89 3.18 20.83
N TYR A 51 -7.07 2.38 21.51
CA TYR A 51 -6.63 2.61 22.88
C TYR A 51 -5.12 2.49 22.95
N GLN A 52 -4.48 3.38 23.69
CA GLN A 52 -3.06 3.28 23.99
C GLN A 52 -2.77 3.63 25.43
N HIS A 53 -1.77 2.99 25.99
CA HIS A 53 -1.31 3.18 27.33
C HIS A 53 0.22 3.30 27.37
N GLN A 54 0.69 4.19 28.22
CA GLN A 54 2.11 4.35 28.50
C GLN A 54 2.33 4.27 30.02
N PHE A 55 3.39 3.58 30.40
CA PHE A 55 3.79 3.44 31.78
C PHE A 55 5.29 3.58 31.91
N SER A 56 5.74 4.36 32.89
CA SER A 56 7.16 4.57 33.15
C SER A 56 7.46 4.38 34.63
N LYS A 57 8.47 3.56 34.93
CA LYS A 57 8.96 3.33 36.27
C LYS A 57 10.46 3.00 36.25
N GLY A 58 11.26 3.86 36.85
CA GLY A 58 12.71 3.71 36.86
C GLY A 58 13.28 3.70 35.44
N ILE A 59 13.99 2.65 35.08
CA ILE A 59 14.59 2.48 33.76
C ILE A 59 13.60 2.00 32.70
N PHE A 60 12.40 1.59 33.07
CA PHE A 60 11.42 0.96 32.20
C PHE A 60 10.40 1.98 31.69
N HIS A 61 10.24 2.04 30.37
CA HIS A 61 9.18 2.81 29.71
C HIS A 61 8.43 1.84 28.79
N LEU A 62 7.18 1.54 29.14
CA LEU A 62 6.32 0.62 28.39
C LEU A 62 5.31 1.41 27.57
N PHE A 63 5.05 0.93 26.37
CA PHE A 63 3.98 1.38 25.51
C PHE A 63 3.16 0.16 25.07
N ALA A 64 1.85 0.23 25.17
CA ALA A 64 0.93 -0.76 24.59
C ALA A 64 -0.21 -0.03 23.88
N GLY A 65 -0.60 -0.51 22.73
CA GLY A 65 -1.72 0.02 21.96
C GLY A 65 -2.46 -1.07 21.22
N ALA A 66 -3.76 -0.87 21.05
CA ALA A 66 -4.61 -1.74 20.23
C ALA A 66 -5.65 -0.90 19.53
N ASN A 67 -6.11 -1.38 18.37
CA ASN A 67 -7.19 -0.75 17.62
C ASN A 67 -8.09 -1.81 16.98
N ILE A 68 -9.30 -1.37 16.63
CA ILE A 68 -10.22 -2.06 15.72
C ILE A 68 -10.63 -1.09 14.61
N GLU A 69 -10.66 -1.56 13.37
CA GLU A 69 -10.96 -0.75 12.19
C GLU A 69 -12.01 -1.44 11.32
N GLY A 70 -13.05 -0.69 10.95
CA GLY A 70 -13.99 -1.06 9.90
C GLY A 70 -13.68 -0.27 8.64
N THR A 71 -13.57 -0.97 7.49
CA THR A 71 -13.33 -0.34 6.18
C THR A 71 -14.38 -0.79 5.18
N THR A 72 -14.92 0.15 4.40
CA THR A 72 -15.76 -0.15 3.24
C THR A 72 -15.14 0.44 1.99
N MET A 73 -15.26 -0.27 0.86
CA MET A 73 -14.74 0.16 -0.44
C MET A 73 -15.79 -0.04 -1.51
N GLU A 74 -15.87 0.92 -2.42
CA GLU A 74 -16.73 0.89 -3.60
C GLU A 74 -16.03 1.62 -4.74
N ARG A 75 -16.16 1.10 -5.96
CA ARG A 75 -15.84 1.81 -7.18
C ARG A 75 -17.13 2.18 -7.90
N TYR A 76 -17.22 3.42 -8.36
CA TYR A 76 -18.31 3.88 -9.20
C TYR A 76 -17.76 4.37 -10.54
N GLY A 77 -18.04 3.63 -11.61
CA GLY A 77 -17.61 4.00 -12.97
C GLY A 77 -18.58 4.93 -13.64
N HIS A 78 -18.07 6.00 -14.25
CA HIS A 78 -18.89 7.00 -14.99
C HIS A 78 -18.99 6.66 -16.47
N MET A 79 -18.01 5.93 -17.02
CA MET A 79 -17.95 5.52 -18.42
C MET A 79 -18.26 4.03 -18.60
N ARG A 80 -18.92 3.69 -19.73
CA ARG A 80 -19.12 2.32 -20.16
C ARG A 80 -17.99 1.90 -21.09
N ASN A 81 -16.98 1.22 -20.57
CA ASN A 81 -15.83 0.80 -21.35
C ASN A 81 -16.18 -0.39 -22.28
N GLY A 82 -15.82 -0.32 -23.55
CA GLY A 82 -16.17 -1.32 -24.55
C GLY A 82 -15.59 -2.71 -24.31
N ARG A 83 -14.48 -2.82 -23.57
CA ARG A 83 -13.89 -4.10 -23.17
C ARG A 83 -14.53 -4.69 -21.92
N ALA A 84 -15.38 -3.94 -21.23
CA ALA A 84 -16.04 -4.34 -19.98
C ALA A 84 -17.44 -3.72 -19.86
N MET A 85 -18.25 -3.78 -20.93
CA MET A 85 -19.52 -3.06 -21.06
C MET A 85 -20.49 -3.29 -19.89
N GLU A 86 -20.56 -4.51 -19.35
CA GLU A 86 -21.46 -4.84 -18.24
C GLU A 86 -20.87 -4.58 -16.85
N PHE A 87 -19.55 -4.37 -16.77
CA PHE A 87 -18.81 -4.31 -15.51
C PHE A 87 -18.01 -3.05 -15.33
N SER A 88 -18.27 -1.99 -16.09
CA SER A 88 -17.46 -0.77 -16.05
C SER A 88 -18.20 0.45 -15.51
N LYS A 89 -19.49 0.61 -15.87
CA LYS A 89 -20.32 1.75 -15.46
C LYS A 89 -21.18 1.39 -14.25
N GLY A 90 -21.39 2.40 -13.35
CA GLY A 90 -22.15 2.23 -12.13
C GLY A 90 -21.34 1.69 -10.97
N SER A 91 -22.03 1.20 -9.93
CA SER A 91 -21.45 0.72 -8.68
C SER A 91 -20.88 -0.69 -8.81
N SER A 92 -19.73 -0.92 -8.19
CA SER A 92 -19.15 -2.26 -7.99
C SER A 92 -19.89 -3.08 -6.93
N GLY A 93 -20.83 -2.47 -6.20
CA GLY A 93 -21.20 -2.95 -4.87
C GLY A 93 -20.13 -2.57 -3.84
N THR A 94 -20.39 -2.89 -2.57
CA THR A 94 -19.55 -2.49 -1.44
C THR A 94 -18.85 -3.70 -0.82
N ALA A 95 -17.53 -3.75 -0.85
CA ALA A 95 -16.73 -4.65 -0.05
C ALA A 95 -16.58 -4.10 1.38
N LYS A 96 -16.61 -4.99 2.38
CA LYS A 96 -16.55 -4.63 3.82
C LYS A 96 -15.49 -5.47 4.51
N PHE A 97 -14.65 -4.80 5.28
CA PHE A 97 -13.57 -5.40 6.05
C PHE A 97 -13.64 -4.97 7.50
N LEU A 98 -13.38 -5.90 8.39
CA LEU A 98 -13.16 -5.63 9.80
C LEU A 98 -11.75 -6.11 10.13
N GLY A 99 -10.94 -5.20 10.63
CA GLY A 99 -9.56 -5.45 11.00
C GLY A 99 -9.22 -4.82 12.32
N GLY A 100 -7.95 -4.83 12.64
CA GLY A 100 -7.43 -4.22 13.85
C GLY A 100 -6.00 -4.64 14.10
N GLY A 101 -5.42 -4.14 15.17
CA GLY A 101 -4.02 -4.39 15.47
C GLY A 101 -3.70 -4.20 16.94
N ALA A 102 -2.52 -4.66 17.30
CA ALA A 102 -1.92 -4.43 18.61
C ALA A 102 -0.42 -4.17 18.45
N LYS A 103 0.12 -3.32 19.31
CA LYS A 103 1.55 -3.04 19.38
C LYS A 103 2.00 -2.92 20.82
N LEU A 104 3.21 -3.39 21.07
CA LEU A 104 3.87 -3.35 22.35
C LEU A 104 5.30 -2.82 22.12
N GLY A 105 5.73 -1.94 23.03
CA GLY A 105 7.11 -1.45 23.05
C GLY A 105 7.62 -1.31 24.46
N ILE A 106 8.92 -1.54 24.63
CA ILE A 106 9.64 -1.29 25.86
C ILE A 106 10.92 -0.52 25.54
N ALA A 107 11.15 0.58 26.25
CA ALA A 107 12.44 1.24 26.27
C ALA A 107 13.08 1.08 27.65
N LEU A 108 14.33 0.69 27.65
CA LEU A 108 15.18 0.51 28.82
C LEU A 108 16.25 1.61 28.82
N THR A 109 16.06 2.63 29.65
CA THR A 109 17.03 3.72 29.81
C THR A 109 17.98 3.41 30.95
N PHE A 110 19.10 2.76 30.62
CA PHE A 110 20.06 2.29 31.63
C PHE A 110 20.73 3.46 32.38
N ASN A 111 20.97 4.56 31.63
CA ASN A 111 21.51 5.81 32.13
C ASN A 111 21.24 6.92 31.11
N ALA A 112 21.72 8.15 31.38
CA ALA A 112 21.55 9.30 30.49
C ALA A 112 22.08 9.06 29.04
N ASN A 113 22.99 8.14 28.89
CA ASN A 113 23.71 7.90 27.62
C ASN A 113 23.20 6.69 26.83
N ASN A 114 22.51 5.74 27.47
CA ASN A 114 22.24 4.42 26.90
C ASN A 114 20.76 4.06 26.99
N THR A 115 20.13 3.83 25.86
CA THR A 115 18.74 3.37 25.78
C THR A 115 18.63 2.23 24.79
N LEU A 116 18.03 1.12 25.22
CA LEU A 116 17.60 0.00 24.36
C LEU A 116 16.08 0.08 24.19
N THR A 117 15.60 0.06 22.96
CA THR A 117 14.17 0.01 22.64
C THR A 117 13.86 -1.26 21.89
N LEU A 118 12.83 -1.99 22.32
CA LEU A 118 12.28 -3.16 21.64
C LEU A 118 10.82 -2.87 21.32
N GLY A 119 10.40 -3.20 20.13
CA GLY A 119 9.02 -3.02 19.68
C GLY A 119 8.54 -4.21 18.86
N ALA A 120 7.26 -4.53 18.98
CA ALA A 120 6.59 -5.47 18.11
C ALA A 120 5.14 -5.03 17.90
N GLY A 121 4.61 -5.32 16.71
CA GLY A 121 3.23 -5.02 16.36
C GLY A 121 2.67 -6.04 15.37
N TYR A 122 1.36 -6.20 15.45
CA TYR A 122 0.59 -6.98 14.49
C TYR A 122 -0.58 -6.13 14.01
N GLU A 123 -0.84 -6.14 12.72
CA GLU A 123 -1.95 -5.45 12.08
C GLU A 123 -2.64 -6.39 11.09
N ASN A 124 -3.96 -6.48 11.21
CA ASN A 124 -4.86 -7.07 10.23
C ASN A 124 -5.69 -5.93 9.64
N ARG A 125 -5.55 -5.64 8.37
CA ARG A 125 -6.16 -4.48 7.71
C ARG A 125 -6.78 -4.82 6.37
N ALA A 126 -7.72 -3.99 5.92
CA ALA A 126 -8.23 -4.06 4.57
C ALA A 126 -7.10 -3.87 3.54
N PRO A 127 -7.15 -4.57 2.38
CA PRO A 127 -6.19 -4.38 1.30
C PRO A 127 -6.27 -2.96 0.72
N ILE A 128 -5.27 -2.59 -0.07
CA ILE A 128 -5.25 -1.30 -0.76
C ILE A 128 -6.41 -1.27 -1.77
N ALA A 129 -7.29 -0.26 -1.64
CA ALA A 129 -8.52 -0.18 -2.43
C ALA A 129 -8.28 -0.24 -3.94
N TYR A 130 -7.23 0.40 -4.46
CA TYR A 130 -6.89 0.32 -5.88
C TYR A 130 -6.57 -1.10 -6.34
N ASN A 131 -5.82 -1.86 -5.55
CA ASN A 131 -5.45 -3.25 -5.85
C ASN A 131 -6.60 -4.24 -5.64
N SER A 132 -7.68 -3.81 -4.98
CA SER A 132 -8.86 -4.64 -4.71
C SER A 132 -9.74 -4.87 -5.94
N PHE A 133 -9.48 -4.20 -7.05
CA PHE A 133 -10.20 -4.34 -8.31
C PHE A 133 -9.30 -4.96 -9.38
N ILE A 134 -9.87 -5.85 -10.22
CA ILE A 134 -9.12 -6.55 -11.29
C ILE A 134 -8.45 -5.58 -12.25
N ALA A 135 -9.16 -4.53 -12.67
CA ALA A 135 -8.65 -3.48 -13.56
C ALA A 135 -9.39 -2.16 -13.25
N PRO A 136 -8.99 -1.42 -12.22
CA PRO A 136 -9.78 -0.31 -11.68
C PRO A 136 -10.05 0.82 -12.69
N ARG A 137 -9.23 0.96 -13.74
CA ARG A 137 -9.48 1.93 -14.80
C ARG A 137 -10.61 1.52 -15.75
N MET A 138 -10.95 0.23 -15.81
CA MET A 138 -11.88 -0.30 -16.80
C MET A 138 -13.07 -1.07 -16.19
N ARG A 139 -12.90 -1.68 -15.00
CA ARG A 139 -13.86 -2.66 -14.47
C ARG A 139 -14.21 -2.41 -13.01
N ASN A 140 -15.46 -2.76 -12.66
CA ASN A 140 -15.99 -2.69 -11.31
C ASN A 140 -15.74 -3.96 -10.48
N ASP A 141 -15.23 -5.04 -11.10
CA ASP A 141 -15.11 -6.33 -10.42
C ASP A 141 -14.03 -6.31 -9.36
N PHE A 142 -14.37 -6.78 -8.19
CA PHE A 142 -13.39 -7.08 -7.15
C PHE A 142 -12.54 -8.29 -7.53
N VAL A 143 -11.33 -8.30 -7.03
CA VAL A 143 -10.43 -9.46 -7.13
C VAL A 143 -11.02 -10.63 -6.35
N GLN A 144 -10.92 -11.85 -6.90
CA GLN A 144 -11.37 -13.04 -6.21
C GLN A 144 -10.44 -13.38 -5.03
N GLY A 145 -11.01 -13.87 -3.93
CA GLY A 145 -10.24 -14.19 -2.74
C GLY A 145 -9.69 -12.97 -2.00
N LEU A 146 -10.36 -11.83 -2.12
CA LEU A 146 -9.97 -10.60 -1.44
C LEU A 146 -10.16 -10.74 0.08
N GLU A 147 -9.07 -10.70 0.81
CA GLU A 147 -9.02 -10.86 2.26
C GLU A 147 -8.24 -9.72 2.91
N ASN A 148 -8.27 -9.65 4.24
CA ASN A 148 -7.45 -8.72 4.99
C ASN A 148 -5.96 -9.08 4.87
N GLU A 149 -5.13 -8.08 4.71
CA GLU A 149 -3.67 -8.19 4.78
C GLU A 149 -3.23 -8.34 6.25
N ASN A 150 -2.24 -9.20 6.51
CA ASN A 150 -1.68 -9.47 7.82
C ASN A 150 -0.23 -9.00 7.88
N ILE A 151 0.09 -8.11 8.80
CA ILE A 151 1.42 -7.52 8.94
C ILE A 151 1.91 -7.73 10.36
N PHE A 152 3.05 -8.40 10.50
CA PHE A 152 3.80 -8.49 11.75
C PHE A 152 5.11 -7.73 11.60
N SER A 153 5.43 -6.87 12.56
CA SER A 153 6.70 -6.14 12.60
C SER A 153 7.34 -6.23 13.97
N ALA A 154 8.65 -6.39 13.99
CA ALA A 154 9.46 -6.32 15.20
C ALA A 154 10.69 -5.46 14.95
N GLU A 155 11.10 -4.68 15.95
CA GLU A 155 12.31 -3.87 15.89
C GLU A 155 13.06 -3.87 17.21
N ALA A 156 14.38 -3.70 17.12
CA ALA A 156 15.26 -3.48 18.26
C ALA A 156 16.19 -2.30 17.93
N SER A 157 16.22 -1.30 18.78
CA SER A 157 17.08 -0.12 18.60
C SER A 157 17.94 0.11 19.81
N TYR A 158 19.21 0.43 19.59
CA TYR A 158 20.10 0.90 20.63
C TYR A 158 20.57 2.32 20.33
N ARG A 159 20.40 3.21 21.32
CA ARG A 159 20.83 4.62 21.26
C ARG A 159 21.94 4.86 22.27
N LEU A 160 22.99 5.48 21.78
CA LEU A 160 24.15 5.93 22.57
C LEU A 160 24.29 7.45 22.43
N ASN A 161 24.44 8.15 23.58
CA ASN A 161 24.75 9.59 23.63
C ASN A 161 26.02 9.76 24.44
N VAL A 162 27.14 10.14 23.81
CA VAL A 162 28.43 10.32 24.49
C VAL A 162 29.06 11.62 24.02
N GLY A 163 29.12 12.61 24.93
CA GLY A 163 29.63 13.92 24.61
C GLY A 163 28.96 14.54 23.39
N PRO A 164 29.69 14.89 22.34
CA PRO A 164 29.11 15.48 21.12
C PRO A 164 28.46 14.48 20.16
N VAL A 165 28.53 13.17 20.48
CA VAL A 165 28.06 12.09 19.56
C VAL A 165 26.75 11.51 20.05
N THR A 166 25.77 11.46 19.17
CA THR A 166 24.57 10.63 19.29
C THR A 166 24.59 9.57 18.19
N ALA A 167 24.54 8.31 18.56
CA ALA A 167 24.45 7.19 17.60
C ALA A 167 23.20 6.36 17.89
N LYS A 168 22.57 5.84 16.85
CA LYS A 168 21.45 4.89 16.93
C LYS A 168 21.66 3.77 15.90
N VAL A 169 21.48 2.54 16.35
CA VAL A 169 21.39 1.36 15.44
C VAL A 169 20.05 0.72 15.67
N THR A 170 19.37 0.35 14.57
CA THR A 170 18.05 -0.31 14.58
C THR A 170 18.11 -1.53 13.69
N GLY A 171 17.79 -2.71 14.22
CA GLY A 171 17.46 -3.89 13.44
C GLY A 171 15.94 -4.03 13.34
N TYR A 172 15.40 -4.40 12.18
CA TYR A 172 13.98 -4.61 11.96
C TYR A 172 13.70 -5.91 11.19
N TYR A 173 12.53 -6.46 11.43
CA TYR A 173 11.99 -7.62 10.72
C TYR A 173 10.48 -7.46 10.55
N THR A 174 9.98 -7.57 9.31
CA THR A 174 8.57 -7.42 8.98
C THR A 174 8.13 -8.56 8.08
N ILE A 175 7.04 -9.23 8.46
CA ILE A 175 6.33 -10.23 7.66
C ILE A 175 5.04 -9.59 7.16
N LEU A 176 4.78 -9.72 5.88
CA LEU A 176 3.56 -9.28 5.23
C LEU A 176 2.93 -10.49 4.55
N ASN A 177 1.71 -10.83 4.95
CA ASN A 177 0.97 -11.96 4.39
C ASN A 177 -0.34 -11.48 3.78
N ASP A 178 -0.82 -12.25 2.82
CA ASP A 178 -2.11 -12.07 2.15
C ASP A 178 -2.24 -10.72 1.42
N LEU A 179 -1.10 -10.15 0.98
CA LEU A 179 -1.11 -8.91 0.21
C LEU A 179 -1.82 -9.09 -1.13
N VAL A 180 -2.43 -8.01 -1.59
CA VAL A 180 -2.97 -7.91 -2.95
C VAL A 180 -2.07 -7.00 -3.76
N GLU A 181 -1.45 -7.54 -4.80
CA GLU A 181 -0.57 -6.79 -5.70
C GLU A 181 -1.13 -6.76 -7.12
N GLN A 182 -0.98 -5.64 -7.77
CA GLN A 182 -1.39 -5.45 -9.15
C GLN A 182 -0.23 -4.90 -9.98
N ASN A 183 0.03 -5.55 -11.10
CA ASN A 183 0.98 -5.11 -12.11
C ASN A 183 0.26 -4.90 -13.44
N ALA A 184 0.64 -3.87 -14.17
CA ALA A 184 0.17 -3.63 -15.53
C ALA A 184 1.35 -3.75 -16.48
N PHE A 185 1.17 -4.49 -17.56
CA PHE A 185 2.16 -4.62 -18.62
C PHE A 185 1.51 -4.60 -19.99
N TYR A 186 2.24 -4.22 -20.99
CA TYR A 186 1.78 -4.27 -22.37
C TYR A 186 1.97 -5.69 -22.92
N ASN A 187 0.89 -6.30 -23.39
CA ASN A 187 0.91 -7.61 -24.03
C ASN A 187 1.01 -7.42 -25.55
N ASP A 188 2.16 -7.71 -26.12
CA ASP A 188 2.40 -7.54 -27.57
C ASP A 188 1.52 -8.44 -28.43
N LEU A 189 1.19 -9.65 -27.94
CA LEU A 189 0.38 -10.60 -28.70
C LEU A 189 -1.09 -10.15 -28.81
N GLN A 190 -1.57 -9.41 -27.81
CA GLN A 190 -2.96 -8.92 -27.76
C GLN A 190 -3.04 -7.41 -28.06
N SER A 191 -1.90 -6.77 -28.35
CA SER A 191 -1.78 -5.32 -28.59
C SER A 191 -2.51 -4.45 -27.55
N GLN A 192 -2.47 -4.85 -26.27
CA GLN A 192 -3.19 -4.15 -25.20
C GLN A 192 -2.45 -4.17 -23.86
N PHE A 193 -2.81 -3.25 -22.98
CA PHE A 193 -2.41 -3.30 -21.57
C PHE A 193 -3.21 -4.38 -20.85
N THR A 194 -2.48 -5.26 -20.18
CA THR A 194 -3.02 -6.35 -19.38
C THR A 194 -2.71 -6.09 -17.90
N TYR A 195 -3.70 -6.30 -17.03
CA TYR A 195 -3.52 -6.26 -15.58
C TYR A 195 -3.35 -7.68 -15.06
N LEU A 196 -2.31 -7.89 -14.27
CA LEU A 196 -2.11 -9.10 -13.49
C LEU A 196 -2.32 -8.72 -12.02
N THR A 197 -3.38 -9.26 -11.43
CA THR A 197 -3.67 -9.09 -10.01
C THR A 197 -3.40 -10.39 -9.28
N MET A 198 -2.64 -10.33 -8.21
CA MET A 198 -2.21 -11.45 -7.40
C MET A 198 -2.73 -11.26 -5.99
N THR A 199 -3.33 -12.30 -5.40
CA THR A 199 -3.76 -12.36 -4.01
C THR A 199 -2.93 -13.37 -3.24
N GLY A 200 -2.92 -13.26 -1.91
CA GLY A 200 -2.13 -14.16 -1.05
C GLY A 200 -0.61 -13.97 -1.23
N VAL A 201 -0.18 -12.77 -1.58
CA VAL A 201 1.24 -12.45 -1.74
C VAL A 201 1.89 -12.33 -0.38
N ASN A 202 2.95 -13.11 -0.15
CA ASN A 202 3.69 -13.12 1.11
C ASN A 202 5.10 -12.57 0.90
N LYS A 203 5.51 -11.67 1.80
CA LYS A 203 6.83 -11.01 1.77
C LYS A 203 7.46 -10.97 3.15
N VAL A 204 8.77 -10.92 3.16
CA VAL A 204 9.56 -10.60 4.34
C VAL A 204 10.51 -9.44 4.04
N HIS A 205 10.57 -8.48 4.96
CA HIS A 205 11.51 -7.37 4.92
C HIS A 205 12.33 -7.38 6.20
N TYR A 206 13.64 -7.29 6.08
CA TYR A 206 14.53 -7.21 7.24
C TYR A 206 15.77 -6.40 6.93
N GLY A 207 16.35 -5.82 7.97
CA GLY A 207 17.53 -4.99 7.76
C GLY A 207 18.05 -4.36 9.03
N VAL A 208 19.12 -3.58 8.84
CA VAL A 208 19.76 -2.79 9.88
C VAL A 208 19.97 -1.36 9.36
N GLU A 209 19.65 -0.39 10.21
CA GLU A 209 19.87 1.02 9.98
C GLU A 209 20.78 1.59 11.06
N ALA A 210 21.69 2.46 10.69
CA ALA A 210 22.57 3.16 11.60
C ALA A 210 22.53 4.66 11.32
N ALA A 211 22.44 5.48 12.37
CA ALA A 211 22.51 6.93 12.28
C ALA A 211 23.48 7.46 13.32
N VAL A 212 24.30 8.44 12.92
CA VAL A 212 25.23 9.13 13.81
C VAL A 212 25.10 10.63 13.60
N VAL A 213 24.99 11.36 14.70
CA VAL A 213 25.07 12.82 14.74
C VAL A 213 26.30 13.19 15.53
N TYR A 214 27.17 14.01 14.95
CA TYR A 214 28.36 14.56 15.61
C TYR A 214 28.31 16.09 15.66
N ASN A 215 28.09 16.63 16.84
CA ASN A 215 28.07 18.07 17.06
C ASN A 215 29.51 18.58 17.32
N VAL A 216 30.16 19.10 16.27
CA VAL A 216 31.54 19.58 16.36
C VAL A 216 31.63 20.86 17.24
N THR A 217 30.67 21.75 17.01
CA THR A 217 30.48 22.99 17.79
C THR A 217 29.00 23.25 18.00
N SER A 218 28.63 24.31 18.74
CA SER A 218 27.22 24.73 18.84
C SER A 218 26.61 25.19 17.52
N ALA A 219 27.44 25.50 16.51
CA ALA A 219 27.00 25.98 15.19
C ALA A 219 27.23 24.97 14.04
N LEU A 220 27.94 23.86 14.28
CA LEU A 220 28.31 22.90 13.24
C LEU A 220 28.06 21.47 13.72
N SER A 221 27.26 20.72 12.96
CA SER A 221 27.03 19.30 13.16
C SER A 221 27.16 18.51 11.85
N PHE A 222 27.63 17.28 11.95
CA PHE A 222 27.63 16.29 10.87
C PHE A 222 26.62 15.17 11.18
N ASN A 223 25.85 14.79 10.15
CA ASN A 223 24.92 13.70 10.24
C ASN A 223 25.28 12.64 9.18
N ALA A 224 25.34 11.38 9.57
CA ALA A 224 25.55 10.25 8.69
C ALA A 224 24.46 9.19 8.93
N VAL A 225 23.92 8.62 7.87
CA VAL A 225 22.94 7.52 7.92
C VAL A 225 23.38 6.45 6.95
N ALA A 226 23.28 5.19 7.38
CA ALA A 226 23.51 4.01 6.54
C ALA A 226 22.39 3.01 6.78
N SER A 227 21.95 2.34 5.72
CA SER A 227 20.95 1.29 5.79
C SER A 227 21.35 0.13 4.88
N VAL A 228 21.15 -1.09 5.37
CA VAL A 228 21.24 -2.31 4.58
C VAL A 228 20.06 -3.19 4.94
N GLY A 229 19.35 -3.67 3.92
CA GLY A 229 18.19 -4.51 4.12
C GLY A 229 17.87 -5.33 2.88
N ASN A 230 16.95 -6.25 3.05
CA ASN A 230 16.44 -7.12 2.00
C ASN A 230 14.92 -7.18 2.05
N ALA A 231 14.31 -7.43 0.89
CA ALA A 231 12.87 -7.64 0.71
C ALA A 231 12.68 -8.81 -0.24
N GLU A 232 12.03 -9.85 0.23
CA GLU A 232 11.88 -11.11 -0.51
C GLU A 232 10.43 -11.56 -0.52
N TYR A 233 10.01 -12.19 -1.62
CA TYR A 233 8.79 -13.00 -1.63
C TYR A 233 9.08 -14.34 -0.96
N THR A 234 8.20 -14.79 -0.07
CA THR A 234 8.38 -16.05 0.67
C THR A 234 7.75 -17.25 -0.01
N ASP A 235 6.79 -17.00 -0.92
CA ASP A 235 6.07 -18.02 -1.67
C ASP A 235 5.98 -17.70 -3.16
N ASN A 236 5.77 -18.73 -3.99
CA ASN A 236 5.40 -18.56 -5.38
C ASN A 236 3.93 -18.12 -5.44
N VAL A 237 3.73 -16.90 -5.89
CA VAL A 237 2.40 -16.31 -6.03
C VAL A 237 1.62 -17.06 -7.11
N LYS A 238 0.38 -17.44 -6.81
CA LYS A 238 -0.55 -18.00 -7.78
C LYS A 238 -1.37 -16.84 -8.36
N GLY A 239 -1.21 -16.60 -9.64
CA GLY A 239 -2.01 -15.66 -10.42
C GLY A 239 -3.13 -16.37 -11.15
#